data_0029343cf3a84b0f167f7d6d3eef9fa1
#
_entry.id   0029343cf3a84b0f167f7d6d3eef9fa1
#
_cell.length_a   1.000
_cell.length_b   1.000
_cell.length_c   1.000
_cell.angle_alpha   90.00
_cell.angle_beta   90.00
_cell.angle_gamma   90.00
#
_symmetry.space_group_name_H-M   'P 1'
#
loop_
_entity.id
_entity.type
_entity.pdbx_description
1 polymer ?
#
loop_
_entity_poly.entity_id
_entity_poly.type
_entity_poly.pdbx_seq_one_letter_code
_entity_poly.pdbx_strand_id
1 'polypeptide(L)'
;MIDNELRANVASGIALGLAQAQNEPILVPDAVDYQKLLPILPEPPSGWTADKPEGSTEDVGGFRITNVHRDYHKGEGDKTPTAAISILDSVANPDYVSATTAAWDNNSESSEGYGKAVTINGNSGFEAFEKESKHATLWVMVANRYFVQIELQNQEPSELQEWIKRVDLKKLAAIK
;
A
#
# COMPACT_ATOMS: atom_id res chain seq x y z
N MET A 1 -57.69 -24.22 9.56
CA MET A 1 -57.42 -23.77 8.21
C MET A 1 -56.97 -22.29 8.20
N ILE A 2 -56.20 -21.85 9.20
CA ILE A 2 -55.72 -20.46 9.38
C ILE A 2 -54.19 -20.34 9.41
N ASP A 3 -53.45 -21.47 9.37
CA ASP A 3 -51.99 -21.45 9.58
C ASP A 3 -51.14 -21.30 8.31
N ASN A 4 -51.73 -21.38 7.10
CA ASN A 4 -50.92 -21.39 5.87
C ASN A 4 -50.70 -20.00 5.27
N GLU A 5 -51.57 -19.03 5.52
CA GLU A 5 -51.39 -17.66 5.01
C GLU A 5 -50.37 -16.86 5.84
N LEU A 6 -50.30 -17.10 7.16
CA LEU A 6 -49.35 -16.42 8.04
C LEU A 6 -47.88 -16.83 7.75
N ARG A 7 -47.67 -18.12 7.41
CA ARG A 7 -46.31 -18.62 7.06
C ARG A 7 -45.83 -18.09 5.70
N ALA A 8 -46.71 -17.92 4.75
CA ALA A 8 -46.37 -17.35 3.43
C ALA A 8 -45.97 -15.88 3.51
N ASN A 9 -46.61 -15.09 4.37
CA ASN A 9 -46.32 -13.66 4.51
C ASN A 9 -45.00 -13.41 5.27
N VAL A 10 -44.64 -14.26 6.25
CA VAL A 10 -43.39 -14.15 6.99
C VAL A 10 -42.20 -14.54 6.08
N ALA A 11 -42.34 -15.60 5.28
CA ALA A 11 -41.30 -16.03 4.35
C ALA A 11 -41.06 -15.00 3.23
N SER A 12 -42.09 -14.36 2.72
CA SER A 12 -41.98 -13.29 1.71
C SER A 12 -41.34 -12.02 2.28
N GLY A 13 -41.64 -11.65 3.53
CA GLY A 13 -41.04 -10.50 4.20
C GLY A 13 -39.53 -10.68 4.46
N ILE A 14 -39.13 -11.89 4.86
CA ILE A 14 -37.71 -12.21 5.12
C ILE A 14 -36.91 -12.26 3.79
N ALA A 15 -37.50 -12.84 2.74
CA ALA A 15 -36.87 -12.89 1.42
C ALA A 15 -36.67 -11.50 0.79
N LEU A 16 -37.62 -10.60 0.96
CA LEU A 16 -37.53 -9.21 0.51
C LEU A 16 -36.50 -8.42 1.33
N GLY A 17 -36.42 -8.64 2.63
CA GLY A 17 -35.43 -7.99 3.47
C GLY A 17 -33.98 -8.41 3.16
N LEU A 18 -33.76 -9.71 2.88
CA LEU A 18 -32.45 -10.23 2.49
C LEU A 18 -32.04 -9.79 1.09
N ALA A 19 -32.98 -9.67 0.15
CA ALA A 19 -32.70 -9.18 -1.21
C ALA A 19 -32.36 -7.68 -1.23
N GLN A 20 -32.92 -6.87 -0.33
CA GLN A 20 -32.59 -5.46 -0.21
C GLN A 20 -31.24 -5.22 0.51
N ALA A 21 -30.84 -6.08 1.46
CA ALA A 21 -29.54 -5.98 2.11
C ALA A 21 -28.36 -6.31 1.18
N GLN A 22 -28.60 -6.99 0.07
CA GLN A 22 -27.54 -7.36 -0.91
C GLN A 22 -27.28 -6.31 -1.99
N ASN A 23 -28.04 -5.21 -2.05
CA ASN A 23 -27.96 -4.21 -3.11
C ASN A 23 -27.63 -2.79 -2.65
N GLU A 24 -27.17 -2.61 -1.41
CA GLU A 24 -26.59 -1.32 -1.05
C GLU A 24 -25.21 -1.21 -1.69
N PRO A 25 -24.95 -0.21 -2.55
CA PRO A 25 -23.63 -0.01 -3.10
C PRO A 25 -22.66 0.26 -1.94
N ILE A 26 -21.61 -0.55 -1.82
CA ILE A 26 -20.50 -0.25 -0.91
C ILE A 26 -19.93 1.07 -1.41
N LEU A 27 -20.13 2.16 -0.66
CA LEU A 27 -19.52 3.45 -0.94
C LEU A 27 -18.03 3.32 -0.65
N VAL A 28 -17.26 3.00 -1.69
CA VAL A 28 -15.81 3.03 -1.63
C VAL A 28 -15.37 4.49 -1.76
N PRO A 29 -14.58 5.03 -0.84
CA PRO A 29 -14.05 6.38 -0.96
C PRO A 29 -13.27 6.57 -2.27
N ASP A 30 -13.33 7.75 -2.87
CA ASP A 30 -12.50 8.07 -4.03
C ASP A 30 -11.02 8.13 -3.64
N ALA A 31 -10.16 7.68 -4.55
CA ALA A 31 -8.73 7.88 -4.41
C ALA A 31 -8.40 9.39 -4.40
N VAL A 32 -7.45 9.78 -3.57
CA VAL A 32 -7.02 11.18 -3.51
C VAL A 32 -6.27 11.59 -4.78
N ASP A 33 -6.32 12.86 -5.12
CA ASP A 33 -5.50 13.40 -6.20
C ASP A 33 -4.01 13.26 -5.88
N TYR A 34 -3.20 12.87 -6.87
CA TYR A 34 -1.76 12.66 -6.72
C TYR A 34 -1.03 13.91 -6.19
N GLN A 35 -1.53 15.11 -6.47
CA GLN A 35 -0.95 16.37 -5.99
C GLN A 35 -0.94 16.45 -4.45
N LYS A 36 -1.86 15.76 -3.77
CA LYS A 36 -1.86 15.66 -2.30
C LYS A 36 -0.80 14.71 -1.78
N LEU A 37 -0.40 13.70 -2.56
CA LEU A 37 0.59 12.70 -2.17
C LEU A 37 2.02 13.10 -2.51
N LEU A 38 2.25 13.87 -3.58
CA LEU A 38 3.59 14.32 -3.98
C LEU A 38 4.41 14.93 -2.83
N PRO A 39 3.84 15.79 -1.94
CA PRO A 39 4.59 16.40 -0.85
C PRO A 39 4.97 15.42 0.29
N ILE A 40 4.54 14.16 0.22
CA ILE A 40 4.93 13.11 1.16
C ILE A 40 6.27 12.49 0.76
N LEU A 41 6.62 12.51 -0.54
CA LEU A 41 7.90 12.04 -1.04
C LEU A 41 9.02 12.94 -0.51
N PRO A 42 10.01 12.39 0.23
CA PRO A 42 11.00 13.20 0.94
C PRO A 42 12.01 13.86 0.00
N GLU A 43 12.63 14.93 0.47
CA GLU A 43 13.81 15.48 -0.17
C GLU A 43 15.02 14.53 0.01
N PRO A 44 15.99 14.52 -0.94
CA PRO A 44 17.14 13.63 -0.85
C PRO A 44 17.99 13.94 0.38
N PRO A 45 18.54 12.90 1.04
CA PRO A 45 19.50 13.11 2.12
C PRO A 45 20.81 13.74 1.61
N SER A 46 21.61 14.22 2.54
CA SER A 46 22.93 14.80 2.20
C SER A 46 23.78 13.80 1.40
N GLY A 47 24.37 14.27 0.30
CA GLY A 47 25.17 13.46 -0.61
C GLY A 47 24.35 12.61 -1.60
N TRP A 48 23.02 12.74 -1.61
CA TRP A 48 22.14 12.14 -2.60
C TRP A 48 21.54 13.21 -3.52
N THR A 49 21.21 12.80 -4.72
CA THR A 49 20.38 13.55 -5.67
C THR A 49 19.04 12.83 -5.83
N ALA A 50 18.03 13.51 -6.29
CA ALA A 50 16.73 12.92 -6.58
C ALA A 50 16.17 13.46 -7.88
N ASP A 51 15.44 12.60 -8.57
CA ASP A 51 14.66 13.01 -9.72
C ASP A 51 13.45 13.85 -9.29
N LYS A 52 12.82 14.50 -10.27
CA LYS A 52 11.55 15.18 -10.00
C LYS A 52 10.50 14.17 -9.59
N PRO A 53 9.76 14.41 -8.49
CA PRO A 53 8.68 13.51 -8.12
C PRO A 53 7.60 13.48 -9.19
N GLU A 54 7.11 12.28 -9.49
CA GLU A 54 6.07 12.04 -10.48
C GLU A 54 4.83 11.46 -9.81
N GLY A 55 3.67 11.66 -10.43
CA GLY A 55 2.42 11.11 -9.93
C GLY A 55 1.32 11.12 -10.99
N SER A 56 0.42 10.16 -10.86
CA SER A 56 -0.77 10.03 -11.69
C SER A 56 -1.99 9.65 -10.85
N THR A 57 -3.16 10.05 -11.34
CA THR A 57 -4.45 9.53 -10.90
C THR A 57 -5.18 9.03 -12.14
N GLU A 58 -5.49 7.75 -12.16
CA GLU A 58 -6.02 7.05 -13.34
C GLU A 58 -7.30 6.28 -13.00
N ASP A 59 -8.22 6.20 -13.95
CA ASP A 59 -9.40 5.35 -13.86
C ASP A 59 -9.09 4.00 -14.53
N VAL A 60 -9.05 2.93 -13.74
CA VAL A 60 -8.77 1.57 -14.21
C VAL A 60 -9.94 0.65 -13.85
N GLY A 61 -10.66 0.19 -14.87
CA GLY A 61 -11.77 -0.76 -14.68
C GLY A 61 -12.89 -0.25 -13.78
N GLY A 62 -13.14 1.06 -13.77
CA GLY A 62 -14.16 1.69 -12.92
C GLY A 62 -13.67 2.07 -11.51
N PHE A 63 -12.41 1.83 -11.22
CA PHE A 63 -11.75 2.26 -9.97
C PHE A 63 -10.75 3.37 -10.27
N ARG A 64 -10.69 4.36 -9.38
CA ARG A 64 -9.67 5.39 -9.42
C ARG A 64 -8.47 4.95 -8.61
N ILE A 65 -7.28 5.00 -9.20
CA ILE A 65 -6.02 4.65 -8.57
C ILE A 65 -5.09 5.85 -8.63
N THR A 66 -4.47 6.17 -7.52
CA THR A 66 -3.45 7.23 -7.45
C THR A 66 -2.12 6.64 -7.04
N ASN A 67 -1.07 6.99 -7.77
CA ASN A 67 0.30 6.61 -7.47
C ASN A 67 1.22 7.82 -7.56
N VAL A 68 2.21 7.90 -6.65
CA VAL A 68 3.32 8.85 -6.73
C VAL A 68 4.64 8.13 -6.54
N HIS A 69 5.70 8.62 -7.17
CA HIS A 69 7.00 7.97 -7.22
C HIS A 69 8.13 8.97 -7.27
N ARG A 70 9.28 8.63 -6.67
CA ARG A 70 10.52 9.40 -6.78
C ARG A 70 11.73 8.50 -6.65
N ASP A 71 12.71 8.69 -7.54
CA ASP A 71 14.00 8.02 -7.53
C ASP A 71 15.08 8.89 -6.90
N TYR A 72 16.04 8.23 -6.26
CA TYR A 72 17.16 8.83 -5.52
C TYR A 72 18.46 8.11 -5.89
N HIS A 73 19.53 8.87 -6.08
CA HIS A 73 20.82 8.36 -6.51
C HIS A 73 21.96 8.93 -5.65
N LYS A 74 22.95 8.10 -5.34
CA LYS A 74 24.16 8.51 -4.64
C LYS A 74 25.36 8.33 -5.54
N GLY A 75 25.68 9.33 -6.37
CA GLY A 75 26.75 9.26 -7.36
C GLY A 75 26.27 8.79 -8.73
N GLU A 76 27.22 8.45 -9.61
CA GLU A 76 26.98 8.03 -10.99
C GLU A 76 27.52 6.62 -11.22
N GLY A 77 26.84 5.83 -12.06
CA GLY A 77 27.26 4.49 -12.50
C GLY A 77 26.41 3.35 -11.94
N ASP A 78 26.48 2.19 -12.60
CA ASP A 78 25.59 1.04 -12.40
C ASP A 78 25.66 0.35 -11.02
N LYS A 79 26.74 0.60 -10.26
CA LYS A 79 26.95 0.02 -8.93
C LYS A 79 26.78 1.04 -7.80
N THR A 80 26.28 2.21 -8.09
CA THR A 80 26.02 3.23 -7.09
C THR A 80 24.76 2.89 -6.29
N PRO A 81 24.68 3.29 -5.01
CA PRO A 81 23.46 3.15 -4.23
C PRO A 81 22.31 3.95 -4.85
N THR A 82 21.16 3.29 -5.01
CA THR A 82 19.91 3.93 -5.42
C THR A 82 18.81 3.60 -4.43
N ALA A 83 17.80 4.46 -4.37
CA ALA A 83 16.57 4.25 -3.65
C ALA A 83 15.40 4.72 -4.50
N ALA A 84 14.25 4.08 -4.34
CA ALA A 84 12.99 4.50 -4.92
C ALA A 84 11.91 4.49 -3.86
N ILE A 85 11.03 5.49 -3.85
CA ILE A 85 9.88 5.56 -2.96
C ILE A 85 8.63 5.72 -3.78
N SER A 86 7.67 4.82 -3.58
CA SER A 86 6.34 4.86 -4.20
C SER A 86 5.25 4.89 -3.14
N ILE A 87 4.17 5.60 -3.40
CA ILE A 87 2.97 5.62 -2.55
C ILE A 87 1.77 5.38 -3.45
N LEU A 88 1.02 4.32 -3.16
CA LEU A 88 -0.20 3.95 -3.85
C LEU A 88 -1.41 4.17 -2.93
N ASP A 89 -2.42 4.91 -3.40
CA ASP A 89 -3.73 4.95 -2.77
C ASP A 89 -4.59 3.78 -3.26
N SER A 90 -4.80 2.79 -2.40
CA SER A 90 -5.53 1.56 -2.71
C SER A 90 -6.96 1.54 -2.15
N VAL A 91 -7.49 2.67 -1.72
CA VAL A 91 -8.80 2.77 -1.05
C VAL A 91 -9.94 2.20 -1.88
N ALA A 92 -9.85 2.29 -3.19
CA ALA A 92 -10.87 1.79 -4.11
C ALA A 92 -10.90 0.25 -4.26
N ASN A 93 -9.91 -0.46 -3.69
CA ASN A 93 -9.82 -1.92 -3.82
C ASN A 93 -9.44 -2.59 -2.50
N PRO A 94 -10.39 -2.75 -1.54
CA PRO A 94 -10.13 -3.39 -0.26
C PRO A 94 -9.72 -4.86 -0.38
N ASP A 95 -10.15 -5.58 -1.42
CA ASP A 95 -9.75 -6.95 -1.66
C ASP A 95 -8.26 -7.05 -2.05
N TYR A 96 -7.77 -6.09 -2.82
CA TYR A 96 -6.35 -5.98 -3.15
C TYR A 96 -5.50 -5.73 -1.90
N VAL A 97 -5.95 -4.84 -1.01
CA VAL A 97 -5.30 -4.58 0.28
C VAL A 97 -5.20 -5.87 1.09
N SER A 98 -6.33 -6.56 1.27
CA SER A 98 -6.41 -7.80 2.06
C SER A 98 -5.53 -8.91 1.47
N ALA A 99 -5.56 -9.12 0.17
CA ALA A 99 -4.77 -10.14 -0.50
C ALA A 99 -3.26 -9.86 -0.39
N THR A 100 -2.85 -8.61 -0.53
CA THR A 100 -1.43 -8.23 -0.44
C THR A 100 -0.91 -8.36 0.98
N THR A 101 -1.64 -7.88 1.98
CA THR A 101 -1.20 -7.92 3.39
C THR A 101 -1.25 -9.34 3.97
N ALA A 102 -2.13 -10.22 3.49
CA ALA A 102 -2.17 -11.62 3.91
C ALA A 102 -0.87 -12.37 3.54
N ALA A 103 -0.20 -12.00 2.46
CA ALA A 103 1.08 -12.59 2.07
C ALA A 103 2.23 -12.22 3.05
N TRP A 104 2.08 -11.14 3.81
CA TRP A 104 3.09 -10.67 4.76
C TRP A 104 3.23 -11.51 6.03
N ASP A 105 2.31 -12.41 6.29
CA ASP A 105 2.40 -13.35 7.43
C ASP A 105 3.42 -14.47 7.21
N ASN A 106 3.93 -14.62 5.97
CA ASN A 106 4.86 -15.68 5.60
C ASN A 106 6.31 -15.22 5.68
N ASN A 107 6.98 -15.53 6.80
CA ASN A 107 8.41 -15.28 6.94
C ASN A 107 9.22 -16.38 6.24
N SER A 108 10.29 -15.99 5.58
CA SER A 108 11.24 -16.89 4.91
C SER A 108 12.68 -16.44 5.15
N GLU A 109 13.59 -17.41 5.26
CA GLU A 109 15.03 -17.15 5.36
C GLU A 109 15.79 -18.23 4.62
N SER A 110 16.82 -17.83 3.85
CA SER A 110 17.69 -18.71 3.11
C SER A 110 19.11 -18.14 3.05
N SER A 111 20.05 -18.90 2.44
CA SER A 111 21.40 -18.39 2.12
C SER A 111 21.35 -17.18 1.18
N GLU A 112 20.31 -17.06 0.37
CA GLU A 112 20.17 -16.04 -0.68
C GLU A 112 19.46 -14.77 -0.21
N GLY A 113 18.74 -14.82 0.92
CA GLY A 113 18.01 -13.67 1.42
C GLY A 113 16.96 -14.01 2.46
N TYR A 114 16.08 -13.06 2.73
CA TYR A 114 14.96 -13.23 3.65
C TYR A 114 13.74 -12.40 3.25
N GLY A 115 12.59 -12.80 3.75
CA GLY A 115 11.37 -12.01 3.79
C GLY A 115 10.75 -12.12 5.18
N LYS A 116 10.35 -11.03 5.79
CA LYS A 116 9.78 -11.02 7.14
C LYS A 116 8.74 -9.94 7.35
N ALA A 117 7.72 -10.27 8.15
CA ALA A 117 6.78 -9.29 8.67
C ALA A 117 7.50 -8.29 9.58
N VAL A 118 7.13 -7.01 9.46
CA VAL A 118 7.66 -5.92 10.30
C VAL A 118 6.53 -5.00 10.75
N THR A 119 6.80 -4.21 11.78
CA THR A 119 5.89 -3.15 12.23
C THR A 119 6.64 -1.82 12.23
N ILE A 120 6.15 -0.85 11.48
CA ILE A 120 6.74 0.48 11.34
C ILE A 120 5.79 1.52 11.92
N ASN A 121 6.13 2.11 13.07
CA ASN A 121 5.31 3.10 13.76
C ASN A 121 3.84 2.66 13.95
N GLY A 122 3.63 1.37 14.27
CA GLY A 122 2.30 0.78 14.45
C GLY A 122 1.60 0.35 13.16
N ASN A 123 2.21 0.54 12.00
CA ASN A 123 1.69 0.08 10.71
C ASN A 123 2.29 -1.27 10.34
N SER A 124 1.48 -2.19 9.84
CA SER A 124 1.94 -3.47 9.32
C SER A 124 2.78 -3.27 8.07
N GLY A 125 3.82 -4.08 7.93
CA GLY A 125 4.69 -4.05 6.77
C GLY A 125 5.39 -5.38 6.53
N PHE A 126 6.14 -5.43 5.45
CA PHE A 126 6.95 -6.57 5.07
C PHE A 126 8.30 -6.08 4.52
N GLU A 127 9.37 -6.70 4.98
CA GLU A 127 10.73 -6.41 4.55
C GLU A 127 11.31 -7.63 3.83
N ALA A 128 11.90 -7.44 2.67
CA ALA A 128 12.61 -8.47 1.93
C ALA A 128 14.00 -7.99 1.53
N PHE A 129 14.94 -8.91 1.50
CA PHE A 129 16.32 -8.66 1.08
C PHE A 129 16.86 -9.83 0.27
N GLU A 130 17.45 -9.52 -0.87
CA GLU A 130 18.16 -10.44 -1.75
C GLU A 130 19.66 -10.11 -1.73
N LYS A 131 20.47 -11.05 -1.28
CA LYS A 131 21.91 -10.82 -0.98
C LYS A 131 22.76 -10.63 -2.23
N GLU A 132 22.49 -11.41 -3.28
CA GLU A 132 23.29 -11.39 -4.51
C GLU A 132 23.17 -10.06 -5.23
N SER A 133 21.95 -9.58 -5.41
CA SER A 133 21.63 -8.31 -6.07
C SER A 133 21.79 -7.11 -5.14
N LYS A 134 21.95 -7.32 -3.83
CA LYS A 134 21.84 -6.28 -2.78
C LYS A 134 20.58 -5.43 -2.94
N HIS A 135 19.47 -6.11 -3.25
CA HIS A 135 18.17 -5.50 -3.39
C HIS A 135 17.37 -5.67 -2.09
N ALA A 136 16.96 -4.57 -1.50
CA ALA A 136 16.13 -4.55 -0.31
C ALA A 136 14.81 -3.83 -0.61
N THR A 137 13.70 -4.38 -0.13
CA THR A 137 12.39 -3.76 -0.29
C THR A 137 11.64 -3.74 1.04
N LEU A 138 10.98 -2.63 1.31
CA LEU A 138 10.07 -2.46 2.44
C LEU A 138 8.70 -2.02 1.92
N TRP A 139 7.66 -2.75 2.30
CA TRP A 139 6.27 -2.36 2.11
C TRP A 139 5.66 -2.01 3.46
N VAL A 140 4.89 -0.92 3.53
CA VAL A 140 4.16 -0.51 4.73
C VAL A 140 2.74 -0.12 4.35
N MET A 141 1.74 -0.69 5.05
CA MET A 141 0.33 -0.34 4.89
C MET A 141 -0.04 0.74 5.91
N VAL A 142 -0.31 1.95 5.42
CA VAL A 142 -0.65 3.10 6.25
C VAL A 142 -2.15 3.34 6.22
N ALA A 143 -2.78 3.38 7.40
CA ALA A 143 -4.21 3.63 7.60
C ALA A 143 -5.14 2.69 6.81
N ASN A 144 -4.72 1.44 6.54
CA ASN A 144 -5.41 0.46 5.70
C ASN A 144 -5.80 1.03 4.33
N ARG A 145 -4.99 1.92 3.79
CA ARG A 145 -5.29 2.66 2.57
C ARG A 145 -4.08 2.84 1.67
N TYR A 146 -2.98 3.35 2.22
CA TYR A 146 -1.81 3.71 1.45
C TYR A 146 -0.74 2.63 1.52
N PHE A 147 -0.32 2.09 0.38
CA PHE A 147 0.90 1.31 0.26
C PHE A 147 2.09 2.23 0.07
N VAL A 148 3.01 2.20 1.02
CA VAL A 148 4.32 2.81 0.87
C VAL A 148 5.30 1.70 0.53
N GLN A 149 6.01 1.85 -0.58
CA GLN A 149 7.07 0.94 -0.99
C GLN A 149 8.40 1.71 -1.04
N ILE A 150 9.43 1.12 -0.46
CA ILE A 150 10.80 1.60 -0.55
C ILE A 150 11.63 0.47 -1.14
N GLU A 151 12.32 0.75 -2.23
CA GLU A 151 13.27 -0.16 -2.87
C GLU A 151 14.68 0.42 -2.78
N LEU A 152 15.63 -0.40 -2.38
CA LEU A 152 17.05 -0.05 -2.31
C LEU A 152 17.85 -0.99 -3.19
N GLN A 153 18.80 -0.42 -3.94
CA GLN A 153 19.73 -1.18 -4.74
C GLN A 153 21.17 -0.84 -4.33
N ASN A 154 22.02 -1.85 -4.28
CA ASN A 154 23.42 -1.73 -3.86
C ASN A 154 23.61 -1.15 -2.45
N GLN A 155 22.71 -1.49 -1.52
CA GLN A 155 22.72 -1.04 -0.14
C GLN A 155 22.48 -2.21 0.82
N GLU A 156 22.82 -2.01 2.08
CA GLU A 156 22.46 -2.95 3.13
C GLU A 156 20.99 -2.76 3.55
N PRO A 157 20.28 -3.84 3.94
CA PRO A 157 18.87 -3.76 4.29
C PRO A 157 18.57 -2.87 5.49
N SER A 158 19.55 -2.61 6.36
CA SER A 158 19.43 -1.66 7.48
C SER A 158 19.10 -0.23 7.03
N GLU A 159 19.48 0.14 5.81
CA GLU A 159 19.18 1.46 5.24
C GLU A 159 17.69 1.68 4.99
N LEU A 160 16.87 0.61 4.87
CA LEU A 160 15.42 0.72 4.77
C LEU A 160 14.82 1.52 5.94
N GLN A 161 15.37 1.33 7.15
CA GLN A 161 14.92 2.05 8.35
C GLN A 161 15.26 3.54 8.29
N GLU A 162 16.37 3.91 7.67
CA GLU A 162 16.75 5.31 7.50
C GLU A 162 15.91 6.00 6.43
N TRP A 163 15.52 5.27 5.39
CA TRP A 163 14.64 5.80 4.35
C TRP A 163 13.21 5.96 4.82
N ILE A 164 12.62 4.97 5.53
CA ILE A 164 11.22 5.07 6.00
C ILE A 164 11.03 6.19 7.03
N LYS A 165 12.03 6.50 7.84
CA LYS A 165 11.99 7.65 8.78
C LYS A 165 11.81 9.00 8.10
N ARG A 166 12.16 9.11 6.81
CA ARG A 166 12.03 10.33 6.02
C ARG A 166 10.61 10.55 5.50
N VAL A 167 9.82 9.47 5.42
CA VAL A 167 8.41 9.52 4.99
C VAL A 167 7.54 9.87 6.19
N ASP A 168 6.80 10.95 6.11
CA ASP A 168 5.85 11.35 7.17
C ASP A 168 4.58 10.50 7.11
N LEU A 169 4.64 9.30 7.72
CA LEU A 169 3.52 8.37 7.76
C LEU A 169 2.30 8.92 8.50
N LYS A 170 2.49 9.83 9.46
CA LYS A 170 1.37 10.47 10.17
C LYS A 170 0.65 11.46 9.28
N LYS A 171 1.39 12.27 8.55
CA LYS A 171 0.82 13.20 7.57
C LYS A 171 0.10 12.42 6.46
N LEU A 172 0.71 11.34 5.95
CA LEU A 172 0.07 10.46 4.96
C LEU A 172 -1.25 9.89 5.46
N ALA A 173 -1.29 9.35 6.69
CA ALA A 173 -2.50 8.79 7.29
C ALA A 173 -3.64 9.81 7.45
N ALA A 174 -3.32 11.11 7.54
CA ALA A 174 -4.30 12.19 7.69
C ALA A 174 -4.89 12.68 6.36
N ILE A 175 -4.32 12.31 5.22
CA ILE A 175 -4.84 12.69 3.89
C ILE A 175 -6.14 11.91 3.61
N LYS A 176 -7.18 12.65 3.17
CA LYS A 176 -8.50 12.09 2.86
C LYS A 176 -8.95 12.56 1.47
#